data_3de3c049d8790f3fec9dc6275fc0b3d9
#
_entry.id   3de3c049d8790f3fec9dc6275fc0b3d9
#
_cell.length_a   1.000
_cell.length_b   1.000
_cell.length_c   1.000
_cell.angle_alpha   90.00
_cell.angle_beta   90.00
_cell.angle_gamma   90.00
#
_symmetry.space_group_name_H-M   'P 1'
#
loop_
_entity.id
_entity.type
_entity.pdbx_description
1 polymer ?
#
loop_
_entity_poly.entity_id
_entity_poly.type
_entity_poly.pdbx_seq_one_letter_code
_entity_poly.pdbx_strand_id
1 'polypeptide(L)'
;MFGSIVIVNLLQADTERKGKYMPDGVSILLDLLLVFILILVNAFFAGTEMAVITLNDAKMAKMAEEGHKGAKRIVKFLENPGTFLSTIQVGVTFAGFLSSAFAADNFSELLSATLDPNGKFSWIDPLCTVLITLILSYFSLVLGELVPKRIAQKNAEKWAFSASKVVSVFGSFARPFVKLLTASTNLLLRMFGIDPDDNDKEVTEEEIRMMVDVASESDSIEDNEKKMIENIFEFNDKEVSEVMTHRKKIVSLPRDASYEETL
;
A
#
# COMPACT_ATOMS: atom_id res chain seq x y z
N MET A 1 42.64 24.31 21.88
CA MET A 1 42.54 24.04 23.33
C MET A 1 41.11 23.85 23.81
N PHE A 2 40.10 24.57 23.30
CA PHE A 2 38.69 24.40 23.67
C PHE A 2 38.03 23.11 23.19
N GLY A 3 38.39 22.61 21.99
CA GLY A 3 37.80 21.39 21.44
C GLY A 3 38.16 20.10 22.19
N SER A 4 39.37 20.03 22.75
CA SER A 4 39.81 18.86 23.50
C SER A 4 39.09 18.72 24.85
N ILE A 5 38.73 19.83 25.48
CA ILE A 5 38.02 19.85 26.78
C ILE A 5 36.56 19.42 26.61
N VAL A 6 35.92 19.81 25.50
CA VAL A 6 34.53 19.42 25.19
C VAL A 6 34.46 17.92 24.89
N ILE A 7 35.41 17.38 24.13
CA ILE A 7 35.48 15.96 23.82
C ILE A 7 35.78 15.11 25.06
N VAL A 8 36.69 15.57 25.92
CA VAL A 8 37.00 14.89 27.19
C VAL A 8 35.81 14.92 28.14
N ASN A 9 35.08 16.05 28.24
CA ASN A 9 33.87 16.13 29.06
C ASN A 9 32.71 15.28 28.50
N LEU A 10 32.57 15.19 27.16
CA LEU A 10 31.59 14.30 26.54
C LEU A 10 31.95 12.84 26.76
N LEU A 11 33.23 12.47 26.64
CA LEU A 11 33.71 11.11 26.92
C LEU A 11 33.63 10.75 28.42
N GLN A 12 33.87 11.69 29.33
CA GLN A 12 33.67 11.48 30.77
C GLN A 12 32.19 11.38 31.15
N ALA A 13 31.31 12.20 30.56
CA ALA A 13 29.87 12.10 30.76
C ALA A 13 29.31 10.78 30.23
N ASP A 14 29.88 10.26 29.13
CA ASP A 14 29.51 8.97 28.59
C ASP A 14 30.02 7.80 29.45
N THR A 15 31.20 7.96 30.07
CA THR A 15 31.77 6.96 30.99
C THR A 15 31.06 6.96 32.34
N GLU A 16 30.62 8.10 32.86
CA GLU A 16 29.81 8.17 34.10
C GLU A 16 28.38 7.70 33.87
N ARG A 17 27.81 7.80 32.67
CA ARG A 17 26.53 7.16 32.30
C ARG A 17 26.63 5.64 32.27
N LYS A 18 27.73 5.08 31.78
CA LYS A 18 27.94 3.63 31.66
C LYS A 18 28.10 2.93 33.04
N GLY A 19 28.40 3.64 34.11
CA GLY A 19 28.61 3.06 35.44
C GLY A 19 27.38 2.96 36.35
N LYS A 20 26.19 3.41 35.92
CA LYS A 20 25.09 3.65 36.86
C LYS A 20 23.73 2.99 36.54
N TYR A 21 23.60 2.22 35.49
CA TYR A 21 22.34 1.52 35.21
C TYR A 21 22.53 0.07 34.85
N MET A 22 22.49 -0.81 35.87
CA MET A 22 21.77 -2.07 35.66
C MET A 22 20.29 -1.69 35.65
N PRO A 23 19.59 -1.84 34.53
CA PRO A 23 18.15 -1.50 34.50
C PRO A 23 17.44 -2.44 35.47
N ASP A 24 16.67 -1.89 36.39
CA ASP A 24 15.78 -2.67 37.23
C ASP A 24 14.89 -3.53 36.34
N GLY A 25 14.57 -4.79 36.76
CA GLY A 25 13.75 -5.68 35.94
C GLY A 25 12.43 -5.05 35.44
N VAL A 26 11.94 -4.00 36.12
CA VAL A 26 10.78 -3.19 35.75
C VAL A 26 11.08 -2.34 34.50
N SER A 27 12.28 -1.77 34.38
CA SER A 27 12.64 -0.96 33.20
C SER A 27 12.77 -1.84 31.95
N ILE A 28 13.37 -3.00 32.05
CA ILE A 28 13.47 -3.95 30.94
C ILE A 28 12.07 -4.40 30.47
N LEU A 29 11.14 -4.63 31.41
CA LEU A 29 9.76 -4.98 31.06
C LEU A 29 9.03 -3.83 30.34
N LEU A 30 9.24 -2.58 30.77
CA LEU A 30 8.66 -1.41 30.10
C LEU A 30 9.24 -1.21 28.69
N ASP A 31 10.54 -1.45 28.52
CA ASP A 31 11.21 -1.36 27.22
C ASP A 31 10.68 -2.44 26.25
N LEU A 32 10.55 -3.68 26.73
CA LEU A 32 9.92 -4.76 25.96
C LEU A 32 8.46 -4.44 25.58
N LEU A 33 7.71 -3.88 26.53
CA LEU A 33 6.32 -3.49 26.29
C LEU A 33 6.24 -2.38 25.22
N LEU A 34 7.13 -1.39 25.28
CA LEU A 34 7.19 -0.32 24.28
C LEU A 34 7.51 -0.87 22.90
N VAL A 35 8.54 -1.71 22.76
CA VAL A 35 8.89 -2.37 21.50
C VAL A 35 7.69 -3.18 20.97
N PHE A 36 7.04 -3.93 21.84
CA PHE A 36 5.86 -4.72 21.46
C PHE A 36 4.70 -3.83 20.97
N ILE A 37 4.44 -2.69 21.64
CA ILE A 37 3.44 -1.72 21.20
C ILE A 37 3.80 -1.16 19.82
N LEU A 38 5.07 -0.82 19.58
CA LEU A 38 5.53 -0.33 18.29
C LEU A 38 5.37 -1.37 17.17
N ILE A 39 5.64 -2.66 17.48
CA ILE A 39 5.37 -3.78 16.55
C ILE A 39 3.86 -3.89 16.26
N LEU A 40 3.00 -3.72 17.26
CA LEU A 40 1.53 -3.72 17.04
C LEU A 40 1.06 -2.53 16.19
N VAL A 41 1.65 -1.34 16.39
CA VAL A 41 1.37 -0.16 15.55
C VAL A 41 1.79 -0.43 14.10
N ASN A 42 2.97 -1.02 13.90
CA ASN A 42 3.44 -1.45 12.58
C ASN A 42 2.46 -2.45 11.94
N ALA A 43 2.05 -3.48 12.70
CA ALA A 43 1.09 -4.49 12.30
C ALA A 43 -0.27 -3.89 11.88
N PHE A 44 -0.73 -2.89 12.62
CA PHE A 44 -1.96 -2.18 12.31
C PHE A 44 -1.89 -1.46 10.96
N PHE A 45 -0.83 -0.70 10.70
CA PHE A 45 -0.65 0.00 9.42
C PHE A 45 -0.44 -0.98 8.27
N ALA A 46 0.44 -1.98 8.43
CA ALA A 46 0.70 -2.98 7.40
C ALA A 46 -0.55 -3.81 7.04
N GLY A 47 -1.33 -4.21 8.04
CA GLY A 47 -2.61 -4.88 7.82
C GLY A 47 -3.65 -3.97 7.15
N THR A 48 -3.67 -2.68 7.48
CA THR A 48 -4.61 -1.73 6.85
C THR A 48 -4.27 -1.49 5.39
N GLU A 49 -2.99 -1.39 5.05
CA GLU A 49 -2.54 -1.33 3.65
C GLU A 49 -3.12 -2.49 2.86
N MET A 50 -2.87 -3.72 3.32
CA MET A 50 -3.30 -4.92 2.63
C MET A 50 -4.81 -5.06 2.57
N ALA A 51 -5.52 -4.68 3.64
CA ALA A 51 -6.96 -4.70 3.67
C ALA A 51 -7.57 -3.79 2.60
N VAL A 52 -7.11 -2.53 2.51
CA VAL A 52 -7.66 -1.55 1.57
C VAL A 52 -7.38 -1.95 0.12
N ILE A 53 -6.16 -2.42 -0.19
CA ILE A 53 -5.81 -2.88 -1.55
C ILE A 53 -6.64 -4.11 -1.99
N THR A 54 -7.06 -4.93 -1.04
CA THR A 54 -7.82 -6.16 -1.34
C THR A 54 -9.33 -5.92 -1.50
N LEU A 55 -9.83 -4.71 -1.16
CA LEU A 55 -11.26 -4.40 -1.25
C LEU A 55 -11.74 -4.32 -2.71
N ASN A 56 -13.02 -4.61 -2.90
CA ASN A 56 -13.70 -4.36 -4.16
C ASN A 56 -14.22 -2.91 -4.19
N ASP A 57 -13.70 -2.11 -5.09
CA ASP A 57 -13.98 -0.67 -5.21
C ASP A 57 -15.46 -0.40 -5.49
N ALA A 58 -16.08 -1.15 -6.40
CA ALA A 58 -17.50 -1.00 -6.75
C ALA A 58 -18.41 -1.29 -5.54
N LYS A 59 -18.07 -2.31 -4.75
CA LYS A 59 -18.80 -2.62 -3.51
C LYS A 59 -18.68 -1.50 -2.49
N MET A 60 -17.46 -0.94 -2.34
CA MET A 60 -17.23 0.16 -1.40
C MET A 60 -17.96 1.44 -1.84
N ALA A 61 -17.98 1.75 -3.13
CA ALA A 61 -18.73 2.87 -3.68
C ALA A 61 -20.24 2.73 -3.38
N LYS A 62 -20.83 1.57 -3.67
CA LYS A 62 -22.24 1.29 -3.39
C LYS A 62 -22.58 1.46 -1.89
N MET A 63 -21.77 0.88 -1.00
CA MET A 63 -21.98 1.03 0.45
C MET A 63 -21.81 2.49 0.92
N ALA A 64 -20.97 3.28 0.26
CA ALA A 64 -20.80 4.68 0.56
C ALA A 64 -22.03 5.50 0.14
N GLU A 65 -22.65 5.21 -1.01
CA GLU A 65 -23.90 5.79 -1.47
C GLU A 65 -25.06 5.46 -0.52
N GLU A 66 -25.12 4.23 -0.03
CA GLU A 66 -26.08 3.76 0.99
C GLU A 66 -25.88 4.43 2.36
N GLY A 67 -24.84 5.27 2.52
CA GLY A 67 -24.62 6.08 3.72
C GLY A 67 -23.65 5.48 4.75
N HIS A 68 -22.99 4.35 4.45
CA HIS A 68 -22.05 3.72 5.40
C HIS A 68 -20.82 4.59 5.63
N LYS A 69 -20.66 5.11 6.85
CA LYS A 69 -19.58 6.09 7.20
C LYS A 69 -18.16 5.55 7.01
N GLY A 70 -17.95 4.25 7.22
CA GLY A 70 -16.66 3.57 7.00
C GLY A 70 -16.33 3.50 5.51
N ALA A 71 -17.29 3.09 4.68
CA ALA A 71 -17.15 3.02 3.24
C ALA A 71 -16.83 4.40 2.62
N LYS A 72 -17.50 5.46 3.06
CA LYS A 72 -17.19 6.84 2.63
C LYS A 72 -15.74 7.26 2.89
N ARG A 73 -15.13 6.79 3.98
CA ARG A 73 -13.71 7.06 4.25
C ARG A 73 -12.79 6.21 3.37
N ILE A 74 -13.16 4.94 3.15
CA ILE A 74 -12.39 4.03 2.31
C ILE A 74 -12.41 4.51 0.85
N VAL A 75 -13.55 4.91 0.32
CA VAL A 75 -13.66 5.48 -1.04
C VAL A 75 -12.69 6.66 -1.22
N LYS A 76 -12.59 7.56 -0.23
CA LYS A 76 -11.61 8.66 -0.28
C LYS A 76 -10.14 8.18 -0.30
N PHE A 77 -9.85 7.03 0.27
CA PHE A 77 -8.51 6.43 0.17
C PHE A 77 -8.27 5.85 -1.23
N LEU A 78 -9.30 5.24 -1.82
CA LEU A 78 -9.27 4.66 -3.16
C LEU A 78 -9.22 5.73 -4.27
N GLU A 79 -9.88 6.88 -4.07
CA GLU A 79 -9.80 8.03 -4.97
C GLU A 79 -8.39 8.64 -5.07
N ASN A 80 -7.58 8.50 -4.00
CA ASN A 80 -6.22 9.04 -3.94
C ASN A 80 -5.23 7.98 -3.40
N PRO A 81 -5.00 6.89 -4.14
CA PRO A 81 -4.24 5.74 -3.65
C PRO A 81 -2.79 6.09 -3.31
N GLY A 82 -2.15 6.98 -4.08
CA GLY A 82 -0.78 7.42 -3.81
C GLY A 82 -0.64 8.15 -2.47
N THR A 83 -1.58 9.02 -2.13
CA THR A 83 -1.59 9.72 -0.83
C THR A 83 -1.89 8.76 0.32
N PHE A 84 -2.82 7.83 0.13
CA PHE A 84 -3.13 6.80 1.12
C PHE A 84 -1.92 5.91 1.39
N LEU A 85 -1.31 5.34 0.35
CA LEU A 85 -0.13 4.47 0.47
C LEU A 85 1.03 5.19 1.13
N SER A 86 1.32 6.44 0.72
CA SER A 86 2.36 7.26 1.36
C SER A 86 2.07 7.49 2.85
N THR A 87 0.80 7.71 3.22
CA THR A 87 0.39 7.89 4.62
C THR A 87 0.64 6.62 5.43
N ILE A 88 0.22 5.48 4.92
CA ILE A 88 0.45 4.17 5.56
C ILE A 88 1.95 3.88 5.68
N GLN A 89 2.71 4.11 4.61
CA GLN A 89 4.16 3.89 4.58
C GLN A 89 4.90 4.73 5.63
N VAL A 90 4.47 5.98 5.84
CA VAL A 90 4.98 6.80 6.94
C VAL A 90 4.74 6.12 8.29
N GLY A 91 3.54 5.62 8.53
CA GLY A 91 3.20 4.93 9.78
C GLY A 91 4.04 3.66 10.02
N VAL A 92 4.15 2.81 8.99
CA VAL A 92 4.96 1.57 9.03
C VAL A 92 6.43 1.89 9.27
N THR A 93 6.99 2.83 8.49
CA THR A 93 8.40 3.19 8.55
C THR A 93 8.77 3.81 9.90
N PHE A 94 7.96 4.74 10.41
CA PHE A 94 8.21 5.34 11.73
C PHE A 94 8.11 4.32 12.85
N ALA A 95 7.08 3.48 12.87
CA ALA A 95 6.93 2.45 13.89
C ALA A 95 8.10 1.45 13.86
N GLY A 96 8.51 1.03 12.67
CA GLY A 96 9.63 0.11 12.47
C GLY A 96 10.97 0.71 12.91
N PHE A 97 11.29 1.95 12.49
CA PHE A 97 12.52 2.62 12.87
C PHE A 97 12.58 2.92 14.37
N LEU A 98 11.48 3.44 14.96
CA LEU A 98 11.44 3.67 16.41
C LEU A 98 11.65 2.37 17.18
N SER A 99 10.97 1.30 16.79
CA SER A 99 11.11 -0.01 17.42
C SER A 99 12.56 -0.51 17.35
N SER A 100 13.19 -0.43 16.18
CA SER A 100 14.55 -0.89 15.97
C SER A 100 15.59 -0.06 16.72
N ALA A 101 15.48 1.29 16.66
CA ALA A 101 16.39 2.20 17.32
C ALA A 101 16.32 2.04 18.86
N PHE A 102 15.09 2.05 19.39
CA PHE A 102 14.87 1.92 20.83
C PHE A 102 15.39 0.57 21.38
N ALA A 103 15.16 -0.47 20.63
CA ALA A 103 15.59 -1.80 21.03
C ALA A 103 17.12 -2.00 20.88
N ALA A 104 17.74 -1.44 19.84
CA ALA A 104 19.19 -1.51 19.66
C ALA A 104 19.92 -0.82 20.82
N ASP A 105 19.45 0.35 21.28
CA ASP A 105 20.08 1.09 22.37
C ASP A 105 19.96 0.35 23.72
N ASN A 106 18.76 -0.14 24.06
CA ASN A 106 18.52 -0.69 25.40
C ASN A 106 18.95 -2.17 25.54
N PHE A 107 18.68 -3.00 24.52
CA PHE A 107 18.95 -4.45 24.64
C PHE A 107 20.36 -4.84 24.23
N SER A 108 21.04 -4.05 23.35
CA SER A 108 22.43 -4.35 23.01
C SER A 108 23.37 -4.11 24.20
N GLU A 109 23.15 -3.03 24.96
CA GLU A 109 23.92 -2.74 26.17
C GLU A 109 23.73 -3.83 27.22
N LEU A 110 22.50 -4.30 27.42
CA LEU A 110 22.20 -5.38 28.35
C LEU A 110 22.90 -6.68 27.95
N LEU A 111 22.89 -7.03 26.65
CA LEU A 111 23.50 -8.21 26.13
C LEU A 111 25.04 -8.13 26.23
N SER A 112 25.63 -6.99 25.87
CA SER A 112 27.08 -6.80 25.93
C SER A 112 27.60 -6.82 27.37
N ALA A 113 26.90 -6.18 28.31
CA ALA A 113 27.24 -6.23 29.73
C ALA A 113 27.19 -7.67 30.31
N THR A 114 26.32 -8.52 29.75
CA THR A 114 26.23 -9.92 30.15
C THR A 114 27.39 -10.77 29.57
N LEU A 115 27.80 -10.51 28.33
CA LEU A 115 28.84 -11.28 27.62
C LEU A 115 30.25 -10.81 27.96
N ASP A 116 30.45 -9.51 28.16
CA ASP A 116 31.75 -8.91 28.56
C ASP A 116 31.59 -7.95 29.74
N PRO A 117 31.37 -8.44 30.97
CA PRO A 117 31.20 -7.59 32.16
C PRO A 117 32.38 -6.68 32.46
N ASN A 118 33.55 -6.97 31.94
CA ASN A 118 34.79 -6.23 32.18
C ASN A 118 35.19 -5.28 31.01
N GLY A 119 34.42 -5.27 29.93
CA GLY A 119 34.70 -4.42 28.76
C GLY A 119 36.06 -4.72 28.10
N LYS A 120 36.50 -5.97 28.12
CA LYS A 120 37.83 -6.38 27.63
C LYS A 120 37.91 -6.38 26.09
N PHE A 121 36.78 -6.58 25.42
CA PHE A 121 36.74 -6.78 23.98
C PHE A 121 35.85 -5.73 23.32
N SER A 122 36.45 -4.70 22.74
CA SER A 122 35.74 -3.57 22.08
C SER A 122 34.87 -3.97 20.89
N TRP A 123 34.97 -5.18 20.37
CA TRP A 123 34.17 -5.69 19.27
C TRP A 123 32.84 -6.34 19.71
N ILE A 124 32.66 -6.61 21.01
CA ILE A 124 31.46 -7.26 21.54
C ILE A 124 30.25 -6.33 21.47
N ASP A 125 30.39 -5.06 21.82
CA ASP A 125 29.29 -4.09 21.77
C ASP A 125 28.70 -3.96 20.35
N PRO A 126 29.49 -3.72 19.28
CA PRO A 126 28.97 -3.69 17.93
C PRO A 126 28.33 -5.03 17.51
N LEU A 127 28.91 -6.14 17.91
CA LEU A 127 28.36 -7.47 17.60
C LEU A 127 26.98 -7.67 18.25
N CYS A 128 26.85 -7.32 19.54
CA CYS A 128 25.58 -7.40 20.27
C CYS A 128 24.51 -6.52 19.61
N THR A 129 24.86 -5.30 19.20
CA THR A 129 23.95 -4.40 18.49
C THR A 129 23.45 -5.01 17.18
N VAL A 130 24.35 -5.57 16.37
CA VAL A 130 23.97 -6.24 15.12
C VAL A 130 23.07 -7.45 15.40
N LEU A 131 23.41 -8.27 16.38
CA LEU A 131 22.63 -9.48 16.74
C LEU A 131 21.22 -9.12 17.22
N ILE A 132 21.10 -8.16 18.13
CA ILE A 132 19.80 -7.67 18.63
C ILE A 132 18.99 -7.08 17.50
N THR A 133 19.61 -6.26 16.63
CA THR A 133 18.93 -5.67 15.47
C THR A 133 18.39 -6.75 14.52
N LEU A 134 19.16 -7.79 14.23
CA LEU A 134 18.71 -8.90 13.39
C LEU A 134 17.53 -9.66 13.99
N ILE A 135 17.62 -10.00 15.30
CA ILE A 135 16.52 -10.70 15.99
C ILE A 135 15.25 -9.87 15.98
N LEU A 136 15.36 -8.59 16.31
CA LEU A 136 14.22 -7.69 16.36
C LEU A 136 13.64 -7.41 14.96
N SER A 137 14.50 -7.26 13.95
CA SER A 137 14.06 -7.12 12.56
C SER A 137 13.27 -8.35 12.10
N TYR A 138 13.69 -9.54 12.47
CA TYR A 138 12.94 -10.77 12.20
C TYR A 138 11.55 -10.75 12.84
N PHE A 139 11.47 -10.46 14.15
CA PHE A 139 10.17 -10.41 14.85
C PHE A 139 9.29 -9.25 14.34
N SER A 140 9.87 -8.09 14.09
CA SER A 140 9.16 -6.95 13.54
C SER A 140 8.60 -7.24 12.14
N LEU A 141 9.37 -7.88 11.28
CA LEU A 141 8.93 -8.28 9.95
C LEU A 141 7.81 -9.33 10.01
N VAL A 142 7.99 -10.38 10.83
CA VAL A 142 6.99 -11.46 10.89
C VAL A 142 5.71 -11.00 11.58
N LEU A 143 5.83 -10.44 12.80
CA LEU A 143 4.68 -10.08 13.64
C LEU A 143 4.11 -8.69 13.31
N GLY A 144 4.98 -7.78 12.88
CA GLY A 144 4.60 -6.40 12.55
C GLY A 144 4.17 -6.19 11.10
N GLU A 145 4.44 -7.14 10.19
CA GLU A 145 4.12 -6.94 8.78
C GLU A 145 3.53 -8.19 8.11
N LEU A 146 4.26 -9.31 7.99
CA LEU A 146 3.84 -10.44 7.17
C LEU A 146 2.55 -11.11 7.68
N VAL A 147 2.49 -11.39 8.97
CA VAL A 147 1.31 -12.05 9.59
C VAL A 147 0.09 -11.12 9.54
N PRO A 148 0.17 -9.84 9.96
CA PRO A 148 -0.94 -8.90 9.87
C PRO A 148 -1.46 -8.71 8.45
N LYS A 149 -0.60 -8.60 7.44
CA LYS A 149 -1.00 -8.50 6.03
C LYS A 149 -1.83 -9.72 5.60
N ARG A 150 -1.42 -10.93 5.96
CA ARG A 150 -2.17 -12.15 5.62
C ARG A 150 -3.53 -12.24 6.33
N ILE A 151 -3.57 -11.85 7.61
CA ILE A 151 -4.82 -11.82 8.39
C ILE A 151 -5.79 -10.78 7.79
N ALA A 152 -5.28 -9.60 7.48
CA ALA A 152 -6.05 -8.50 6.92
C ALA A 152 -6.59 -8.82 5.53
N GLN A 153 -5.79 -9.47 4.67
CA GLN A 153 -6.21 -9.94 3.36
C GLN A 153 -7.42 -10.89 3.45
N LYS A 154 -7.41 -11.79 4.42
CA LYS A 154 -8.51 -12.75 4.63
C LYS A 154 -9.80 -12.12 5.16
N ASN A 155 -9.69 -10.98 5.88
CA ASN A 155 -10.81 -10.28 6.50
C ASN A 155 -10.80 -8.79 6.15
N ALA A 156 -10.57 -8.46 4.88
CA ALA A 156 -10.29 -7.11 4.40
C ALA A 156 -11.35 -6.07 4.82
N GLU A 157 -12.63 -6.36 4.63
CA GLU A 157 -13.71 -5.43 4.96
C GLU A 157 -13.74 -5.07 6.45
N LYS A 158 -13.70 -6.09 7.33
CA LYS A 158 -13.74 -5.85 8.79
C LYS A 158 -12.55 -5.04 9.26
N TRP A 159 -11.36 -5.37 8.75
CA TRP A 159 -10.14 -4.66 9.08
C TRP A 159 -10.18 -3.22 8.59
N ALA A 160 -10.47 -3.00 7.31
CA ALA A 160 -10.52 -1.68 6.70
C ALA A 160 -11.54 -0.75 7.38
N PHE A 161 -12.75 -1.24 7.70
CA PHE A 161 -13.74 -0.43 8.40
C PHE A 161 -13.29 -0.03 9.80
N SER A 162 -12.69 -0.93 10.58
CA SER A 162 -12.19 -0.62 11.91
C SER A 162 -11.01 0.37 11.86
N ALA A 163 -10.11 0.21 10.89
CA ALA A 163 -8.93 1.04 10.73
C ALA A 163 -9.21 2.41 10.10
N SER A 164 -10.25 2.53 9.27
CA SER A 164 -10.52 3.72 8.45
C SER A 164 -10.55 5.05 9.22
N LYS A 165 -11.07 5.05 10.45
CA LYS A 165 -11.13 6.25 11.30
C LYS A 165 -9.74 6.64 11.81
N VAL A 166 -8.97 5.67 12.29
CA VAL A 166 -7.62 5.89 12.86
C VAL A 166 -6.69 6.41 11.76
N VAL A 167 -6.71 5.76 10.60
CA VAL A 167 -5.89 6.17 9.44
C VAL A 167 -6.28 7.55 8.94
N SER A 168 -7.56 7.89 8.89
CA SER A 168 -8.02 9.23 8.50
C SER A 168 -7.50 10.33 9.45
N VAL A 169 -7.52 10.07 10.77
CA VAL A 169 -6.97 11.00 11.77
C VAL A 169 -5.44 11.09 11.63
N PHE A 170 -4.76 9.97 11.56
CA PHE A 170 -3.31 9.92 11.37
C PHE A 170 -2.88 10.63 10.09
N GLY A 171 -3.58 10.38 8.96
CA GLY A 171 -3.31 11.04 7.68
C GLY A 171 -3.47 12.57 7.75
N SER A 172 -4.40 13.07 8.56
CA SER A 172 -4.53 14.51 8.78
C SER A 172 -3.32 15.08 9.52
N PHE A 173 -2.78 14.36 10.50
CA PHE A 173 -1.57 14.75 11.23
C PHE A 173 -0.31 14.60 10.34
N ALA A 174 -0.18 13.49 9.62
CA ALA A 174 0.96 13.20 8.76
C ALA A 174 0.97 14.02 7.45
N ARG A 175 -0.11 14.74 7.13
CA ARG A 175 -0.28 15.48 5.87
C ARG A 175 0.91 16.36 5.46
N PRO A 176 1.53 17.17 6.33
CA PRO A 176 2.67 18.01 5.92
C PRO A 176 3.87 17.16 5.50
N PHE A 177 4.11 16.05 6.19
CA PHE A 177 5.20 15.14 5.88
C PHE A 177 4.93 14.34 4.59
N VAL A 178 3.71 13.84 4.41
CA VAL A 178 3.28 13.16 3.18
C VAL A 178 3.39 14.10 1.97
N LYS A 179 3.01 15.38 2.10
CA LYS A 179 3.20 16.36 1.03
C LYS A 179 4.67 16.56 0.67
N LEU A 180 5.55 16.60 1.66
CA LEU A 180 6.99 16.70 1.40
C LEU A 180 7.51 15.47 0.64
N LEU A 181 7.12 14.26 1.06
CA LEU A 181 7.47 13.02 0.38
C LEU A 181 6.97 13.01 -1.07
N THR A 182 5.68 13.31 -1.29
CA THR A 182 5.09 13.35 -2.62
C THR A 182 5.81 14.38 -3.51
N ALA A 183 6.09 15.57 -3.00
CA ALA A 183 6.82 16.59 -3.76
C ALA A 183 8.24 16.12 -4.13
N SER A 184 8.94 15.44 -3.20
CA SER A 184 10.27 14.87 -3.47
C SER A 184 10.21 13.75 -4.50
N THR A 185 9.22 12.87 -4.40
CA THR A 185 9.00 11.78 -5.37
C THR A 185 8.67 12.34 -6.75
N ASN A 186 7.76 13.30 -6.85
CA ASN A 186 7.39 13.93 -8.12
C ASN A 186 8.58 14.67 -8.76
N LEU A 187 9.42 15.30 -7.95
CA LEU A 187 10.66 15.93 -8.45
C LEU A 187 11.59 14.90 -9.08
N LEU A 188 11.80 13.76 -8.42
CA LEU A 188 12.64 12.68 -8.95
C LEU A 188 12.03 12.05 -10.21
N LEU A 189 10.71 11.78 -10.22
CA LEU A 189 10.03 11.22 -11.40
C LEU A 189 10.22 12.14 -12.62
N ARG A 190 10.05 13.46 -12.45
CA ARG A 190 10.29 14.43 -13.53
C ARG A 190 11.73 14.45 -14.01
N MET A 191 12.71 14.21 -13.12
CA MET A 191 14.12 14.07 -13.54
C MET A 191 14.36 12.83 -14.40
N PHE A 192 13.57 11.77 -14.24
CA PHE A 192 13.58 10.56 -15.08
C PHE A 192 12.67 10.66 -16.31
N GLY A 193 12.05 11.82 -16.55
CA GLY A 193 11.17 12.04 -17.70
C GLY A 193 9.77 11.43 -17.56
N ILE A 194 9.39 11.04 -16.34
CA ILE A 194 8.07 10.48 -16.03
C ILE A 194 7.19 11.62 -15.51
N ASP A 195 6.02 11.82 -16.13
CA ASP A 195 5.03 12.78 -15.62
C ASP A 195 4.22 12.13 -14.50
N PRO A 196 4.33 12.62 -13.25
CA PRO A 196 3.58 12.06 -12.12
C PRO A 196 2.06 12.32 -12.21
N ASP A 197 1.64 13.24 -13.05
CA ASP A 197 0.23 13.60 -13.25
C ASP A 197 -0.40 12.82 -14.43
N ASP A 198 0.40 12.06 -15.18
CA ASP A 198 -0.04 11.18 -16.27
C ASP A 198 -0.68 9.90 -15.69
N ASN A 199 -1.82 10.10 -15.06
CA ASN A 199 -2.66 9.06 -14.48
C ASN A 199 -3.82 8.65 -15.41
N ASP A 200 -3.77 9.05 -16.67
CA ASP A 200 -4.75 8.65 -17.68
C ASP A 200 -4.56 7.15 -18.02
N LYS A 201 -4.94 6.31 -17.07
CA LYS A 201 -5.46 4.99 -17.42
C LYS A 201 -6.82 5.21 -18.07
N GLU A 202 -6.83 5.72 -19.28
CA GLU A 202 -7.98 5.52 -20.15
C GLU A 202 -8.11 4.00 -20.27
N VAL A 203 -9.22 3.49 -19.74
CA VAL A 203 -9.54 2.06 -19.92
C VAL A 203 -9.69 1.83 -21.41
N THR A 204 -8.77 1.10 -22.01
CA THR A 204 -8.80 0.82 -23.43
C THR A 204 -9.88 -0.20 -23.76
N GLU A 205 -10.33 -0.22 -25.01
CA GLU A 205 -11.27 -1.23 -25.49
C GLU A 205 -10.73 -2.64 -25.29
N GLU A 206 -9.41 -2.83 -25.50
CA GLU A 206 -8.73 -4.10 -25.26
C GLU A 206 -8.79 -4.53 -23.80
N GLU A 207 -8.67 -3.60 -22.85
CA GLU A 207 -8.83 -3.92 -21.42
C GLU A 207 -10.26 -4.35 -21.09
N ILE A 208 -11.26 -3.68 -21.69
CA ILE A 208 -12.66 -4.09 -21.52
C ILE A 208 -12.90 -5.48 -22.10
N ARG A 209 -12.38 -5.77 -23.28
CA ARG A 209 -12.47 -7.10 -23.92
C ARG A 209 -11.85 -8.18 -23.02
N MET A 210 -10.65 -7.93 -22.48
CA MET A 210 -10.01 -8.87 -21.53
C MET A 210 -10.85 -9.08 -20.26
N MET A 211 -11.48 -8.04 -19.71
CA MET A 211 -12.36 -8.19 -18.55
C MET A 211 -13.59 -9.04 -18.87
N VAL A 212 -14.17 -8.88 -20.06
CA VAL A 212 -15.32 -9.69 -20.52
C VAL A 212 -14.90 -11.15 -20.71
N ASP A 213 -13.72 -11.41 -21.26
CA ASP A 213 -13.17 -12.74 -21.42
C ASP A 213 -13.02 -13.46 -20.06
N VAL A 214 -12.37 -12.82 -19.10
CA VAL A 214 -12.20 -13.35 -17.74
C VAL A 214 -13.55 -13.57 -17.04
N ALA A 215 -14.52 -12.67 -17.25
CA ALA A 215 -15.87 -12.81 -16.68
C ALA A 215 -16.64 -13.99 -17.29
N SER A 216 -16.46 -14.26 -18.59
CA SER A 216 -17.03 -15.42 -19.27
C SER A 216 -16.38 -16.74 -18.81
N GLU A 217 -15.05 -16.78 -18.64
CA GLU A 217 -14.36 -17.96 -18.09
C GLU A 217 -14.78 -18.31 -16.66
N SER A 218 -15.24 -17.32 -15.88
CA SER A 218 -15.74 -17.50 -14.51
C SER A 218 -17.25 -17.73 -14.39
N ASP A 219 -17.94 -18.02 -15.51
CA ASP A 219 -19.41 -18.14 -15.59
C ASP A 219 -20.19 -16.93 -15.06
N SER A 220 -19.55 -15.76 -14.98
CA SER A 220 -20.20 -14.52 -14.53
C SER A 220 -20.93 -13.79 -15.65
N ILE A 221 -20.60 -14.08 -16.90
CA ILE A 221 -21.22 -13.58 -18.13
C ILE A 221 -21.46 -14.78 -19.05
N GLU A 222 -22.68 -14.87 -19.61
CA GLU A 222 -23.01 -15.94 -20.57
C GLU A 222 -22.34 -15.71 -21.92
N ASP A 223 -22.04 -16.81 -22.66
CA ASP A 223 -21.43 -16.73 -23.99
C ASP A 223 -22.22 -15.86 -24.99
N ASN A 224 -23.54 -15.81 -24.83
CA ASN A 224 -24.36 -14.93 -25.68
C ASN A 224 -24.19 -13.46 -25.34
N GLU A 225 -24.03 -13.13 -24.06
CA GLU A 225 -23.80 -11.75 -23.59
C GLU A 225 -22.41 -11.29 -24.04
N LYS A 226 -21.38 -12.15 -23.92
CA LYS A 226 -20.05 -11.89 -24.44
C LYS A 226 -20.10 -11.54 -25.93
N LYS A 227 -20.77 -12.35 -26.75
CA LYS A 227 -20.92 -12.08 -28.19
C LYS A 227 -21.62 -10.76 -28.47
N MET A 228 -22.62 -10.38 -27.66
CA MET A 228 -23.28 -9.08 -27.82
C MET A 228 -22.33 -7.91 -27.57
N ILE A 229 -21.48 -8.01 -26.54
CA ILE A 229 -20.47 -6.99 -26.24
C ILE A 229 -19.44 -6.88 -27.37
N GLU A 230 -18.92 -8.02 -27.84
CA GLU A 230 -18.00 -8.07 -28.98
C GLU A 230 -18.62 -7.44 -30.24
N ASN A 231 -19.86 -7.76 -30.53
CA ASN A 231 -20.58 -7.18 -31.68
C ASN A 231 -20.78 -5.65 -31.54
N ILE A 232 -20.90 -5.10 -30.33
CA ILE A 232 -20.98 -3.64 -30.11
C ILE A 232 -19.67 -2.98 -30.51
N PHE A 233 -18.53 -3.54 -30.16
CA PHE A 233 -17.22 -3.03 -30.56
C PHE A 233 -16.99 -3.13 -32.06
N GLU A 234 -17.33 -4.29 -32.68
CA GLU A 234 -17.26 -4.44 -34.12
C GLU A 234 -18.19 -3.49 -34.88
N PHE A 235 -19.34 -3.15 -34.30
CA PHE A 235 -20.29 -2.23 -34.93
C PHE A 235 -19.71 -0.84 -35.10
N ASN A 236 -18.89 -0.38 -34.13
CA ASN A 236 -18.26 0.94 -34.20
C ASN A 236 -17.26 1.05 -35.37
N ASP A 237 -16.63 -0.05 -35.76
CA ASP A 237 -15.61 -0.09 -36.80
C ASP A 237 -16.16 -0.41 -38.19
N LYS A 238 -17.44 -0.85 -38.29
CA LYS A 238 -18.06 -1.20 -39.57
C LYS A 238 -18.45 -0.01 -40.39
N GLU A 239 -18.00 0.01 -41.65
CA GLU A 239 -18.46 0.98 -42.63
C GLU A 239 -19.80 0.54 -43.25
N VAL A 240 -20.61 1.52 -43.62
CA VAL A 240 -21.89 1.28 -44.34
C VAL A 240 -21.70 0.47 -45.61
N SER A 241 -20.54 0.59 -46.26
CA SER A 241 -20.15 -0.16 -47.46
C SER A 241 -20.11 -1.70 -47.22
N GLU A 242 -19.82 -2.16 -45.99
CA GLU A 242 -19.74 -3.58 -45.64
C GLU A 242 -21.11 -4.25 -45.47
N VAL A 243 -22.12 -3.48 -45.07
CA VAL A 243 -23.48 -3.96 -44.76
C VAL A 243 -24.49 -3.64 -45.85
N MET A 244 -24.17 -2.68 -46.72
CA MET A 244 -25.08 -2.30 -47.83
C MET A 244 -25.12 -3.30 -48.96
N THR A 245 -26.27 -3.47 -49.60
CA THR A 245 -26.36 -4.18 -50.86
C THR A 245 -25.86 -3.27 -51.99
N HIS A 246 -24.75 -3.68 -52.62
CA HIS A 246 -24.19 -2.90 -53.73
C HIS A 246 -25.21 -2.79 -54.87
N ARG A 247 -25.37 -1.57 -55.46
CA ARG A 247 -26.35 -1.26 -56.49
C ARG A 247 -26.44 -2.30 -57.63
N LYS A 248 -25.32 -2.87 -58.02
CA LYS A 248 -25.25 -3.91 -59.06
C LYS A 248 -25.93 -5.25 -58.67
N LYS A 249 -26.17 -5.48 -57.39
CA LYS A 249 -26.82 -6.69 -56.86
C LYS A 249 -28.29 -6.45 -56.51
N ILE A 250 -28.79 -5.23 -56.65
CA ILE A 250 -30.19 -4.90 -56.42
C ILE A 250 -30.96 -5.21 -57.70
N VAL A 251 -31.88 -6.13 -57.61
CA VAL A 251 -32.89 -6.37 -58.65
C VAL A 251 -34.02 -5.38 -58.39
N SER A 252 -34.23 -4.43 -59.28
CA SER A 252 -35.27 -3.41 -59.14
C SER A 252 -36.27 -3.52 -60.32
N LEU A 253 -37.51 -3.27 -59.99
CA LEU A 253 -38.59 -3.18 -60.97
C LEU A 253 -38.99 -1.73 -61.11
N PRO A 254 -39.47 -1.30 -62.33
CA PRO A 254 -40.09 -0.01 -62.53
C PRO A 254 -41.30 0.14 -61.59
N ARG A 255 -41.60 1.36 -61.16
CA ARG A 255 -42.73 1.64 -60.27
C ARG A 255 -44.08 1.24 -60.84
N ASP A 256 -44.15 1.21 -62.15
CA ASP A 256 -45.31 0.92 -62.99
C ASP A 256 -45.26 -0.50 -63.61
N ALA A 257 -44.37 -1.35 -63.11
CA ALA A 257 -44.26 -2.72 -63.54
C ALA A 257 -45.58 -3.46 -63.35
N SER A 258 -45.99 -4.24 -64.34
CA SER A 258 -47.17 -5.07 -64.27
C SER A 258 -46.95 -6.32 -63.43
N TYR A 259 -48.03 -6.95 -62.97
CA TYR A 259 -47.96 -8.18 -62.19
C TYR A 259 -47.16 -9.29 -62.91
N GLU A 260 -47.27 -9.40 -64.22
CA GLU A 260 -46.56 -10.38 -65.05
C GLU A 260 -45.04 -10.09 -65.13
N GLU A 261 -44.60 -8.86 -65.03
CA GLU A 261 -43.19 -8.48 -64.99
C GLU A 261 -42.54 -8.66 -63.60
N THR A 262 -43.38 -8.91 -62.59
CA THR A 262 -42.93 -9.08 -61.20
C THR A 262 -42.71 -10.55 -60.84
N LEU A 263 -43.29 -11.47 -61.56
CA LEU A 263 -43.14 -12.93 -61.44
C LEU A 263 -41.93 -13.44 -62.26
#